data_ae3311c9477e45261560f98da43e129d
#
_entry.id   ae3311c9477e45261560f98da43e129d
#
_cell.length_a   1.000
_cell.length_b   1.000
_cell.length_c   1.000
_cell.angle_alpha   90.00
_cell.angle_beta   90.00
_cell.angle_gamma   90.00
#
_symmetry.space_group_name_H-M   'P 1'
#
loop_
_entity.id
_entity.type
_entity.pdbx_description
1 polymer ?
#
loop_
_entity_poly.entity_id
_entity_poly.type
_entity_poly.pdbx_seq_one_letter_code
_entity_poly.pdbx_strand_id
1 'polypeptide(L)'
;MRIDYLIESDEEALRLDLKTDPRIIEMQALWSGITAGMRVADLGCGSGKTTFILNRLSQPGAETIGVDIAPQRVRFAQSKYSATGLSFRQMDIRKPLEALGRFDLVWIRFVLEYYRTESFEIVKNIARIVEPGGILCLIDLDHNCLNHYGLTPRLETALAGVMNALEKAAGFDPYVGRKLYAYLYDLGFRDIAVDMMPHHLIYGELKEADAFNWTKKVEIAARNSGYPFDEYERGFEGFRSEFEQAFVNTPRRFTYTPVITCRGRRPA
;
A
#
# COMPACT_ATOMS: atom_id res chain seq x y z
N MET A 1 -17.19 12.98 0.42
CA MET A 1 -15.95 13.76 0.60
C MET A 1 -14.89 13.08 -0.26
N ARG A 2 -14.29 13.74 -1.25
CA ARG A 2 -13.19 13.17 -2.02
C ARG A 2 -12.02 13.01 -1.05
N ILE A 3 -11.54 11.78 -0.89
CA ILE A 3 -10.21 11.53 -0.34
C ILE A 3 -9.28 11.94 -1.49
N ASP A 4 -8.85 13.20 -1.50
CA ASP A 4 -7.72 13.59 -2.34
C ASP A 4 -6.52 12.85 -1.74
N TYR A 5 -5.96 11.93 -2.51
CA TYR A 5 -4.74 11.23 -2.15
C TYR A 5 -3.71 12.29 -1.74
N LEU A 6 -3.11 12.13 -0.56
CA LEU A 6 -2.37 13.16 0.18
C LEU A 6 -1.29 13.88 -0.62
N ILE A 7 -0.86 13.35 -1.78
CA ILE A 7 0.11 13.98 -2.69
C ILE A 7 -0.20 13.54 -4.13
N GLU A 8 -0.85 14.38 -4.94
CA GLU A 8 -1.01 14.16 -6.38
C GLU A 8 -0.03 15.07 -7.15
N SER A 9 1.15 14.55 -7.47
CA SER A 9 2.14 15.24 -8.30
C SER A 9 3.01 14.25 -9.08
N ASP A 10 3.71 14.70 -10.09
CA ASP A 10 4.73 13.90 -10.81
C ASP A 10 5.86 13.48 -9.85
N GLU A 11 6.15 14.28 -8.82
CA GLU A 11 7.08 13.95 -7.76
C GLU A 11 6.62 12.73 -6.93
N GLU A 12 5.31 12.58 -6.73
CA GLU A 12 4.78 11.43 -6.00
C GLU A 12 4.94 10.14 -6.81
N ALA A 13 4.70 10.14 -8.11
CA ALA A 13 4.94 8.99 -8.96
C ALA A 13 6.41 8.56 -8.93
N LEU A 14 7.33 9.51 -8.99
CA LEU A 14 8.77 9.25 -8.87
C LEU A 14 9.13 8.72 -7.47
N ARG A 15 8.56 9.28 -6.40
CA ARG A 15 8.78 8.82 -5.02
C ARG A 15 8.33 7.37 -4.85
N LEU A 16 7.14 7.02 -5.33
CA LEU A 16 6.61 5.66 -5.31
C LEU A 16 7.54 4.70 -6.07
N ASP A 17 8.04 5.12 -7.22
CA ASP A 17 8.94 4.34 -8.04
C ASP A 17 10.28 4.05 -7.33
N LEU A 18 10.89 5.07 -6.74
CA LEU A 18 12.15 4.93 -6.00
C LEU A 18 11.99 4.09 -4.73
N LYS A 19 10.87 4.23 -4.03
CA LYS A 19 10.57 3.50 -2.79
C LYS A 19 10.29 2.01 -3.02
N THR A 20 9.78 1.63 -4.19
CA THR A 20 9.40 0.24 -4.47
C THR A 20 10.65 -0.62 -4.70
N ASP A 21 10.95 -1.55 -3.77
CA ASP A 21 12.03 -2.52 -3.91
C ASP A 21 11.59 -3.67 -4.85
N PRO A 22 12.25 -3.86 -6.00
CA PRO A 22 11.90 -4.91 -6.94
C PRO A 22 11.98 -6.31 -6.34
N ARG A 23 12.94 -6.58 -5.46
CA ARG A 23 13.15 -7.90 -4.84
C ARG A 23 11.98 -8.29 -3.94
N ILE A 24 11.43 -7.33 -3.22
CA ILE A 24 10.24 -7.55 -2.37
C ILE A 24 9.02 -7.89 -3.24
N ILE A 25 8.84 -7.17 -4.35
CA ILE A 25 7.74 -7.45 -5.28
C ILE A 25 7.90 -8.85 -5.91
N GLU A 26 9.10 -9.19 -6.39
CA GLU A 26 9.38 -10.52 -6.96
C GLU A 26 9.09 -11.63 -5.95
N MET A 27 9.57 -11.49 -4.71
CA MET A 27 9.33 -12.46 -3.64
C MET A 27 7.83 -12.62 -3.34
N GLN A 28 7.10 -11.53 -3.17
CA GLN A 28 5.65 -11.55 -2.93
C GLN A 28 4.89 -12.16 -4.11
N ALA A 29 5.26 -11.83 -5.35
CA ALA A 29 4.62 -12.34 -6.56
C ALA A 29 4.84 -13.85 -6.72
N LEU A 30 6.07 -14.34 -6.53
CA LEU A 30 6.38 -15.77 -6.58
C LEU A 30 5.63 -16.52 -5.47
N TRP A 31 5.61 -15.99 -4.26
CA TRP A 31 4.84 -16.56 -3.15
C TRP A 31 3.33 -16.59 -3.45
N SER A 32 2.80 -15.58 -4.14
CA SER A 32 1.39 -15.56 -4.54
C SER A 32 1.03 -16.62 -5.57
N GLY A 33 2.03 -17.19 -6.26
CA GLY A 33 1.85 -18.24 -7.24
C GLY A 33 1.77 -17.74 -8.69
N ILE A 34 2.35 -16.56 -8.99
CA ILE A 34 2.49 -16.08 -10.37
C ILE A 34 3.33 -17.07 -11.19
N THR A 35 2.88 -17.36 -12.41
CA THR A 35 3.60 -18.24 -13.36
C THR A 35 3.53 -17.67 -14.76
N ALA A 36 4.40 -18.18 -15.64
CA ALA A 36 4.40 -17.82 -17.06
C ALA A 36 3.04 -18.13 -17.72
N GLY A 37 2.62 -17.24 -18.60
CA GLY A 37 1.36 -17.33 -19.34
C GLY A 37 0.15 -16.73 -18.60
N MET A 38 0.26 -16.40 -17.32
CA MET A 38 -0.85 -15.81 -16.56
C MET A 38 -1.19 -14.42 -17.06
N ARG A 39 -2.49 -14.16 -17.22
CA ARG A 39 -3.05 -12.83 -17.41
C ARG A 39 -3.19 -12.15 -16.05
N VAL A 40 -2.55 -10.97 -15.87
CA VAL A 40 -2.39 -10.31 -14.57
C VAL A 40 -3.01 -8.92 -14.56
N ALA A 41 -3.73 -8.57 -13.49
CA ALA A 41 -4.17 -7.20 -13.20
C ALA A 41 -3.52 -6.68 -11.91
N ASP A 42 -2.89 -5.51 -11.98
CA ASP A 42 -2.35 -4.74 -10.84
C ASP A 42 -3.23 -3.54 -10.57
N LEU A 43 -4.02 -3.59 -9.51
CA LEU A 43 -5.05 -2.60 -9.19
C LEU A 43 -4.53 -1.61 -8.13
N GLY A 44 -4.47 -0.32 -8.52
CA GLY A 44 -3.76 0.71 -7.78
C GLY A 44 -2.27 0.70 -8.09
N CYS A 45 -1.93 0.59 -9.37
CA CYS A 45 -0.55 0.33 -9.86
C CYS A 45 0.45 1.47 -9.58
N GLY A 46 -0.01 2.65 -9.18
CA GLY A 46 0.83 3.79 -8.87
C GLY A 46 1.78 4.17 -10.01
N SER A 47 3.09 4.14 -9.75
CA SER A 47 4.14 4.43 -10.74
C SER A 47 4.30 3.38 -11.85
N GLY A 48 3.61 2.23 -11.75
CA GLY A 48 3.70 1.13 -12.73
C GLY A 48 4.87 0.17 -12.52
N LYS A 49 5.77 0.41 -11.57
CA LYS A 49 6.94 -0.45 -11.34
C LYS A 49 6.55 -1.87 -10.94
N THR A 50 5.57 -2.01 -10.04
CA THR A 50 5.02 -3.31 -9.64
C THR A 50 4.44 -4.03 -10.86
N THR A 51 3.60 -3.37 -11.64
CA THR A 51 3.01 -3.94 -12.85
C THR A 51 4.06 -4.44 -13.84
N PHE A 52 5.13 -3.65 -14.06
CA PHE A 52 6.24 -4.03 -14.93
C PHE A 52 6.96 -5.30 -14.43
N ILE A 53 7.16 -5.43 -13.11
CA ILE A 53 7.78 -6.62 -12.52
C ILE A 53 6.86 -7.84 -12.67
N LEU A 54 5.55 -7.68 -12.39
CA LEU A 54 4.56 -8.75 -12.58
C LEU A 54 4.51 -9.20 -14.05
N ASN A 55 4.56 -8.25 -15.01
CA ASN A 55 4.63 -8.59 -16.43
C ASN A 55 5.87 -9.43 -16.75
N ARG A 56 7.05 -9.08 -16.24
CA ARG A 56 8.27 -9.85 -16.45
C ARG A 56 8.15 -11.29 -15.92
N LEU A 57 7.53 -11.47 -14.75
CA LEU A 57 7.37 -12.77 -14.11
C LEU A 57 6.32 -13.66 -14.80
N SER A 58 5.35 -13.05 -15.48
CA SER A 58 4.29 -13.77 -16.19
C SER A 58 4.64 -14.09 -17.66
N GLN A 59 5.75 -13.53 -18.21
CA GLN A 59 6.17 -13.85 -19.58
C GLN A 59 6.71 -15.30 -19.69
N PRO A 60 6.66 -15.94 -20.89
CA PRO A 60 6.14 -15.41 -22.17
C PRO A 60 4.62 -15.55 -22.34
N GLY A 61 4.09 -14.73 -23.26
CA GLY A 61 2.69 -14.86 -23.74
C GLY A 61 1.61 -14.28 -22.86
N ALA A 62 1.98 -13.62 -21.74
CA ALA A 62 1.05 -13.02 -20.81
C ALA A 62 0.65 -11.59 -21.18
N GLU A 63 -0.54 -11.21 -20.74
CA GLU A 63 -1.01 -9.83 -20.70
C GLU A 63 -1.04 -9.35 -19.26
N THR A 64 -0.45 -8.17 -19.01
CA THR A 64 -0.48 -7.53 -17.69
C THR A 64 -1.00 -6.11 -17.83
N ILE A 65 -1.99 -5.78 -17.02
CA ILE A 65 -2.57 -4.43 -16.98
C ILE A 65 -2.40 -3.80 -15.60
N GLY A 66 -1.86 -2.58 -15.58
CA GLY A 66 -1.87 -1.72 -14.39
C GLY A 66 -3.04 -0.74 -14.45
N VAL A 67 -3.73 -0.57 -13.33
CA VAL A 67 -4.87 0.34 -13.22
C VAL A 67 -4.65 1.28 -12.05
N ASP A 68 -4.81 2.59 -12.26
CA ASP A 68 -4.79 3.59 -11.20
C ASP A 68 -5.84 4.68 -11.46
N ILE A 69 -6.34 5.30 -10.40
CA ILE A 69 -7.31 6.38 -10.51
C ILE A 69 -6.66 7.70 -10.93
N ALA A 70 -5.40 7.94 -10.55
CA ALA A 70 -4.69 9.19 -10.81
C ALA A 70 -4.12 9.23 -12.24
N PRO A 71 -4.59 10.15 -13.10
CA PRO A 71 -4.13 10.22 -14.47
C PRO A 71 -2.64 10.55 -14.60
N GLN A 72 -2.07 11.30 -13.64
CA GLN A 72 -0.63 11.62 -13.60
C GLN A 72 0.21 10.37 -13.40
N ARG A 73 -0.18 9.51 -12.46
CA ARG A 73 0.51 8.23 -12.20
C ARG A 73 0.43 7.29 -13.40
N VAL A 74 -0.74 7.22 -14.06
CA VAL A 74 -0.90 6.42 -15.28
C VAL A 74 -0.01 6.93 -16.41
N ARG A 75 0.04 8.25 -16.65
CA ARG A 75 0.94 8.84 -17.67
C ARG A 75 2.40 8.56 -17.35
N PHE A 76 2.81 8.70 -16.09
CA PHE A 76 4.18 8.36 -15.65
C PHE A 76 4.49 6.90 -15.94
N ALA A 77 3.61 5.98 -15.55
CA ALA A 77 3.78 4.55 -15.80
C ALA A 77 3.92 4.23 -17.30
N GLN A 78 3.04 4.80 -18.14
CA GLN A 78 3.07 4.64 -19.60
C GLN A 78 4.35 5.19 -20.23
N SER A 79 4.89 6.31 -19.71
CA SER A 79 6.12 6.89 -20.23
C SER A 79 7.38 6.14 -19.81
N LYS A 80 7.36 5.53 -18.63
CA LYS A 80 8.53 4.90 -18.02
C LYS A 80 8.65 3.40 -18.32
N TYR A 81 7.52 2.70 -18.42
CA TYR A 81 7.50 1.25 -18.56
C TYR A 81 6.85 0.82 -19.86
N SER A 82 7.62 0.15 -20.70
CA SER A 82 7.16 -0.44 -21.96
C SER A 82 7.69 -1.88 -22.07
N ALA A 83 6.81 -2.82 -22.35
CA ALA A 83 7.14 -4.24 -22.58
C ALA A 83 6.01 -4.91 -23.37
N THR A 84 6.30 -6.03 -23.98
CA THR A 84 5.29 -6.86 -24.65
C THR A 84 4.24 -7.33 -23.65
N GLY A 85 2.97 -7.14 -24.00
CA GLY A 85 1.84 -7.53 -23.14
C GLY A 85 1.58 -6.61 -21.95
N LEU A 86 2.31 -5.50 -21.78
CA LEU A 86 2.13 -4.53 -20.69
C LEU A 86 1.25 -3.36 -21.13
N SER A 87 0.28 -3.01 -20.32
CA SER A 87 -0.57 -1.83 -20.55
C SER A 87 -0.95 -1.15 -19.23
N PHE A 88 -1.31 0.16 -19.31
CA PHE A 88 -1.78 0.95 -18.17
C PHE A 88 -3.05 1.68 -18.53
N ARG A 89 -4.04 1.71 -17.62
CA ARG A 89 -5.31 2.40 -17.79
C ARG A 89 -5.70 3.21 -16.58
N GLN A 90 -6.31 4.36 -16.81
CA GLN A 90 -6.94 5.15 -15.75
C GLN A 90 -8.32 4.57 -15.45
N MET A 91 -8.52 4.05 -14.25
CA MET A 91 -9.80 3.55 -13.76
C MET A 91 -9.92 3.70 -12.25
N ASP A 92 -11.16 3.86 -11.78
CA ASP A 92 -11.51 3.82 -10.36
C ASP A 92 -11.94 2.39 -9.99
N ILE A 93 -11.16 1.72 -9.13
CA ILE A 93 -11.43 0.35 -8.70
C ILE A 93 -12.72 0.17 -7.88
N ARG A 94 -13.35 1.27 -7.45
CA ARG A 94 -14.67 1.27 -6.81
C ARG A 94 -15.81 1.11 -7.82
N LYS A 95 -15.53 1.32 -9.10
CA LYS A 95 -16.47 1.18 -10.21
C LYS A 95 -16.40 -0.22 -10.82
N PRO A 96 -17.41 -0.63 -11.60
CA PRO A 96 -17.38 -1.92 -12.31
C PRO A 96 -16.10 -2.11 -13.11
N LEU A 97 -15.46 -3.28 -12.97
CA LEU A 97 -14.19 -3.62 -13.61
C LEU A 97 -14.32 -4.66 -14.73
N GLU A 98 -15.53 -5.17 -14.98
CA GLU A 98 -15.80 -6.26 -15.92
C GLU A 98 -15.34 -5.97 -17.36
N ALA A 99 -15.27 -4.68 -17.74
CA ALA A 99 -14.74 -4.26 -19.04
C ALA A 99 -13.24 -4.57 -19.24
N LEU A 100 -12.50 -4.90 -18.17
CA LEU A 100 -11.12 -5.38 -18.23
C LEU A 100 -11.03 -6.87 -18.64
N GLY A 101 -12.14 -7.60 -18.55
CA GLY A 101 -12.16 -9.06 -18.64
C GLY A 101 -11.76 -9.71 -17.32
N ARG A 102 -11.32 -10.98 -17.40
CA ARG A 102 -10.91 -11.75 -16.22
C ARG A 102 -9.43 -12.06 -16.25
N PHE A 103 -8.87 -12.36 -15.09
CA PHE A 103 -7.42 -12.52 -14.89
C PHE A 103 -7.13 -13.78 -14.05
N ASP A 104 -6.02 -14.43 -14.38
CA ASP A 104 -5.51 -15.56 -13.61
C ASP A 104 -4.94 -15.13 -12.26
N LEU A 105 -4.36 -13.89 -12.20
CA LEU A 105 -3.90 -13.25 -11.00
C LEU A 105 -4.39 -11.79 -10.94
N VAL A 106 -5.12 -11.46 -9.88
CA VAL A 106 -5.44 -10.06 -9.55
C VAL A 106 -4.65 -9.67 -8.32
N TRP A 107 -3.93 -8.57 -8.43
CA TRP A 107 -3.02 -8.05 -7.43
C TRP A 107 -3.45 -6.67 -6.97
N ILE A 108 -3.43 -6.41 -5.66
CA ILE A 108 -3.65 -5.11 -5.07
C ILE A 108 -2.70 -4.92 -3.89
N ARG A 109 -1.99 -3.78 -3.85
CA ARG A 109 -0.94 -3.55 -2.85
C ARG A 109 -0.90 -2.10 -2.38
N PHE A 110 -1.05 -1.89 -1.05
CA PHE A 110 -1.01 -0.57 -0.40
C PHE A 110 -2.08 0.39 -0.93
N VAL A 111 -3.29 -0.11 -1.08
CA VAL A 111 -4.45 0.63 -1.59
C VAL A 111 -5.60 0.61 -0.61
N LEU A 112 -5.88 -0.54 0.00
CA LEU A 112 -7.08 -0.70 0.84
C LEU A 112 -7.01 0.13 2.13
N GLU A 113 -5.80 0.48 2.59
CA GLU A 113 -5.59 1.38 3.73
C GLU A 113 -6.24 2.77 3.55
N TYR A 114 -6.51 3.20 2.31
CA TYR A 114 -7.17 4.47 2.00
C TYR A 114 -8.70 4.40 1.93
N TYR A 115 -9.29 3.22 2.17
CA TYR A 115 -10.73 2.98 1.98
C TYR A 115 -11.35 2.25 3.18
N ARG A 116 -11.18 2.80 4.39
CA ARG A 116 -11.57 2.16 5.65
C ARG A 116 -12.97 1.53 5.64
N THR A 117 -13.95 2.25 5.16
CA THR A 117 -15.38 1.83 5.17
C THR A 117 -15.77 1.07 3.90
N GLU A 118 -14.99 1.17 2.82
CA GLU A 118 -15.32 0.62 1.51
C GLU A 118 -14.41 -0.55 1.13
N SER A 119 -13.35 -0.84 1.90
CA SER A 119 -12.30 -1.82 1.54
C SER A 119 -12.88 -3.20 1.22
N PHE A 120 -13.85 -3.71 1.98
CA PHE A 120 -14.49 -5.00 1.71
C PHE A 120 -15.29 -4.99 0.40
N GLU A 121 -16.09 -3.95 0.14
CA GLU A 121 -16.88 -3.84 -1.11
C GLU A 121 -15.95 -3.65 -2.32
N ILE A 122 -14.81 -2.96 -2.17
CA ILE A 122 -13.78 -2.90 -3.20
C ILE A 122 -13.23 -4.30 -3.50
N VAL A 123 -12.86 -5.08 -2.49
CA VAL A 123 -12.34 -6.44 -2.68
C VAL A 123 -13.39 -7.34 -3.32
N LYS A 124 -14.65 -7.21 -2.94
CA LYS A 124 -15.79 -7.93 -3.54
C LYS A 124 -16.00 -7.56 -5.01
N ASN A 125 -15.83 -6.28 -5.39
CA ASN A 125 -15.86 -5.84 -6.77
C ASN A 125 -14.70 -6.43 -7.58
N ILE A 126 -13.50 -6.39 -7.01
CA ILE A 126 -12.27 -6.95 -7.61
C ILE A 126 -12.38 -8.46 -7.82
N ALA A 127 -12.98 -9.19 -6.87
CA ALA A 127 -13.16 -10.63 -6.95
C ALA A 127 -13.94 -11.09 -8.20
N ARG A 128 -14.75 -10.21 -8.80
CA ARG A 128 -15.54 -10.53 -10.01
C ARG A 128 -14.68 -10.73 -11.26
N ILE A 129 -13.53 -10.05 -11.31
CA ILE A 129 -12.60 -10.13 -12.45
C ILE A 129 -11.49 -11.18 -12.25
N VAL A 130 -11.51 -11.95 -11.17
CA VAL A 130 -10.65 -13.12 -11.02
C VAL A 130 -11.27 -14.28 -11.79
N GLU A 131 -10.50 -15.02 -12.58
CA GLU A 131 -11.00 -16.23 -13.25
C GLU A 131 -11.41 -17.31 -12.23
N PRO A 132 -12.37 -18.20 -12.56
CA PRO A 132 -12.56 -19.43 -11.78
C PRO A 132 -11.23 -20.20 -11.68
N GLY A 133 -10.80 -20.55 -10.46
CA GLY A 133 -9.49 -21.13 -10.20
C GLY A 133 -8.33 -20.12 -10.15
N GLY A 134 -8.56 -18.87 -10.53
CA GLY A 134 -7.58 -17.78 -10.46
C GLY A 134 -7.29 -17.33 -9.03
N ILE A 135 -6.31 -16.47 -8.88
CA ILE A 135 -5.77 -16.01 -7.61
C ILE A 135 -6.11 -14.53 -7.39
N LEU A 136 -6.61 -14.20 -6.20
CA LEU A 136 -6.66 -12.84 -5.68
C LEU A 136 -5.57 -12.69 -4.62
N CYS A 137 -4.66 -11.74 -4.81
CA CYS A 137 -3.59 -11.42 -3.89
C CYS A 137 -3.80 -9.99 -3.33
N LEU A 138 -4.02 -9.91 -2.03
CA LEU A 138 -4.22 -8.67 -1.27
C LEU A 138 -2.98 -8.42 -0.42
N ILE A 139 -2.42 -7.21 -0.49
CA ILE A 139 -1.22 -6.84 0.27
C ILE A 139 -1.43 -5.47 0.88
N ASP A 140 -1.37 -5.38 2.20
CA ASP A 140 -1.46 -4.08 2.85
C ASP A 140 -0.78 -4.07 4.23
N LEU A 141 -0.67 -2.88 4.81
CA LEU A 141 0.01 -2.66 6.08
C LEU A 141 -0.91 -2.93 7.27
N ASP A 142 -0.31 -3.34 8.37
CA ASP A 142 -0.96 -3.43 9.66
C ASP A 142 -0.18 -2.63 10.69
N HIS A 143 -0.85 -2.01 11.68
CA HIS A 143 -0.23 -1.08 12.63
C HIS A 143 0.64 -0.02 11.94
N ASN A 144 0.17 0.55 10.83
CA ASN A 144 0.95 1.50 10.03
C ASN A 144 1.35 2.72 10.88
N CYS A 145 2.64 2.94 11.05
CA CYS A 145 3.25 3.99 11.89
C CYS A 145 2.96 3.89 13.40
N LEU A 146 2.64 2.71 13.93
CA LEU A 146 2.22 2.54 15.34
C LEU A 146 3.10 1.57 16.14
N ASN A 147 4.06 0.89 15.53
CA ASN A 147 4.93 -0.04 16.24
C ASN A 147 6.32 0.56 16.48
N HIS A 148 6.46 1.21 17.61
CA HIS A 148 7.71 1.84 18.04
C HIS A 148 8.11 1.36 19.43
N TYR A 149 9.40 1.39 19.70
CA TYR A 149 9.98 1.26 21.03
C TYR A 149 11.11 2.27 21.21
N GLY A 150 11.16 2.90 22.37
CA GLY A 150 12.21 3.85 22.73
C GLY A 150 11.89 5.30 22.35
N LEU A 151 10.68 5.59 21.92
CA LEU A 151 10.14 6.95 21.84
C LEU A 151 9.71 7.43 23.23
N THR A 152 9.45 8.73 23.36
CA THR A 152 8.86 9.28 24.60
C THR A 152 7.38 8.91 24.68
N PRO A 153 6.78 8.72 25.88
CA PRO A 153 5.35 8.45 26.01
C PRO A 153 4.46 9.53 25.37
N ARG A 154 4.88 10.80 25.42
CA ARG A 154 4.19 11.91 24.79
C ARG A 154 4.16 11.75 23.27
N LEU A 155 5.29 11.44 22.66
CA LEU A 155 5.39 11.26 21.22
C LEU A 155 4.57 10.03 20.75
N GLU A 156 4.61 8.92 21.48
CA GLU A 156 3.77 7.75 21.20
C GLU A 156 2.28 8.08 21.24
N THR A 157 1.86 8.86 22.26
CA THR A 157 0.47 9.33 22.37
C THR A 157 0.07 10.23 21.20
N ALA A 158 0.93 11.16 20.81
CA ALA A 158 0.67 12.07 19.69
C ALA A 158 0.59 11.32 18.35
N LEU A 159 1.49 10.37 18.10
CA LEU A 159 1.44 9.52 16.89
C LEU A 159 0.14 8.70 16.84
N ALA A 160 -0.26 8.09 17.96
CA ALA A 160 -1.52 7.37 18.04
C ALA A 160 -2.72 8.32 17.84
N GLY A 161 -2.67 9.54 18.40
CA GLY A 161 -3.68 10.57 18.21
C GLY A 161 -3.84 11.00 16.75
N VAL A 162 -2.73 11.23 16.06
CA VAL A 162 -2.70 11.53 14.61
C VAL A 162 -3.34 10.39 13.80
N MET A 163 -2.97 9.14 14.08
CA MET A 163 -3.52 7.99 13.36
C MET A 163 -5.03 7.81 13.62
N ASN A 164 -5.48 7.98 14.87
CA ASN A 164 -6.90 7.94 15.22
C ASN A 164 -7.71 9.08 14.54
N ALA A 165 -7.12 10.25 14.41
CA ALA A 165 -7.75 11.37 13.72
C ALA A 165 -7.87 11.11 12.21
N LEU A 166 -6.83 10.59 11.57
CA LEU A 166 -6.86 10.18 10.16
C LEU A 166 -7.87 9.06 9.91
N GLU A 167 -7.96 8.09 10.81
CA GLU A 167 -8.95 7.02 10.74
C GLU A 167 -10.39 7.55 10.72
N LYS A 168 -10.67 8.56 11.53
CA LYS A 168 -12.02 9.16 11.63
C LYS A 168 -12.33 10.13 10.50
N ALA A 169 -11.38 11.00 10.14
CA ALA A 169 -11.62 12.12 9.25
C ALA A 169 -11.31 11.81 7.78
N ALA A 170 -10.27 11.02 7.51
CA ALA A 170 -9.77 10.78 6.15
C ALA A 170 -10.11 9.39 5.60
N GLY A 171 -10.81 8.54 6.35
CA GLY A 171 -11.11 7.17 5.93
C GLY A 171 -9.88 6.27 5.80
N PHE A 172 -8.78 6.65 6.45
CA PHE A 172 -7.56 5.87 6.49
C PHE A 172 -7.67 4.73 7.51
N ASP A 173 -7.21 3.54 7.14
CA ASP A 173 -7.25 2.34 7.99
C ASP A 173 -5.83 1.83 8.26
N PRO A 174 -5.23 2.19 9.41
CA PRO A 174 -3.89 1.73 9.74
C PRO A 174 -3.80 0.24 10.07
N TYR A 175 -4.95 -0.47 10.09
CA TYR A 175 -5.08 -1.86 10.49
C TYR A 175 -5.70 -2.75 9.41
N VAL A 176 -5.72 -2.32 8.17
CA VAL A 176 -6.39 -3.08 7.08
C VAL A 176 -5.72 -4.44 6.84
N GLY A 177 -4.41 -4.55 7.06
CA GLY A 177 -3.67 -5.79 6.84
C GLY A 177 -4.26 -7.01 7.53
N ARG A 178 -4.69 -6.88 8.80
CA ARG A 178 -5.31 -7.98 9.58
C ARG A 178 -6.69 -8.41 9.08
N LYS A 179 -7.33 -7.62 8.21
CA LYS A 179 -8.67 -7.89 7.67
C LYS A 179 -8.62 -8.71 6.38
N LEU A 180 -7.48 -8.76 5.69
CA LEU A 180 -7.34 -9.35 4.35
C LEU A 180 -7.75 -10.83 4.31
N TYR A 181 -7.40 -11.60 5.34
CA TYR A 181 -7.81 -13.00 5.44
C TYR A 181 -9.33 -13.13 5.53
N ALA A 182 -9.97 -12.36 6.42
CA ALA A 182 -11.41 -12.39 6.58
C ALA A 182 -12.14 -12.00 5.28
N TYR A 183 -11.63 -11.02 4.54
CA TYR A 183 -12.21 -10.63 3.25
C TYR A 183 -12.22 -11.77 2.24
N LEU A 184 -11.12 -12.49 2.10
CA LEU A 184 -11.07 -13.65 1.19
C LEU A 184 -11.97 -14.80 1.70
N TYR A 185 -11.97 -15.04 3.01
CA TYR A 185 -12.80 -16.06 3.62
C TYR A 185 -14.29 -15.79 3.41
N ASP A 186 -14.75 -14.58 3.69
CA ASP A 186 -16.16 -14.17 3.56
C ASP A 186 -16.63 -14.17 2.09
N LEU A 187 -15.72 -13.96 1.13
CA LEU A 187 -16.00 -14.06 -0.30
C LEU A 187 -15.91 -15.50 -0.84
N GLY A 188 -15.65 -16.49 0.03
CA GLY A 188 -15.67 -17.91 -0.32
C GLY A 188 -14.43 -18.38 -1.09
N PHE A 189 -13.33 -17.61 -1.08
CA PHE A 189 -12.06 -18.05 -1.64
C PHE A 189 -11.53 -19.29 -0.90
N ARG A 190 -10.79 -20.13 -1.61
CA ARG A 190 -10.19 -21.37 -1.08
C ARG A 190 -8.67 -21.27 -1.11
N ASP A 191 -7.99 -22.23 -0.46
CA ASP A 191 -6.54 -22.31 -0.37
C ASP A 191 -5.93 -20.97 0.08
N ILE A 192 -6.61 -20.31 1.03
CA ILE A 192 -6.16 -19.02 1.56
C ILE A 192 -4.87 -19.22 2.32
N ALA A 193 -3.86 -18.48 1.93
CA ALA A 193 -2.57 -18.45 2.61
C ALA A 193 -2.22 -17.00 2.99
N VAL A 194 -1.54 -16.85 4.13
CA VAL A 194 -1.11 -15.55 4.66
C VAL A 194 0.38 -15.60 4.92
N ASP A 195 1.08 -14.55 4.54
CA ASP A 195 2.48 -14.30 4.88
C ASP A 195 2.62 -12.91 5.50
N MET A 196 3.63 -12.73 6.33
CA MET A 196 3.91 -11.46 7.01
C MET A 196 5.40 -11.17 6.99
N MET A 197 5.74 -9.96 6.56
CA MET A 197 7.12 -9.46 6.59
C MET A 197 7.17 -8.01 7.07
N PRO A 198 8.32 -7.50 7.54
CA PRO A 198 8.45 -6.08 7.84
C PRO A 198 8.55 -5.26 6.55
N HIS A 199 7.70 -4.24 6.41
CA HIS A 199 7.82 -3.22 5.35
C HIS A 199 8.91 -2.22 5.69
N HIS A 200 8.92 -1.77 6.94
CA HIS A 200 10.01 -1.01 7.54
C HIS A 200 10.52 -1.81 8.73
N LEU A 201 11.82 -1.92 8.82
CA LEU A 201 12.52 -2.44 10.00
C LEU A 201 13.70 -1.50 10.27
N ILE A 202 13.55 -0.66 11.28
CA ILE A 202 14.45 0.45 11.56
C ILE A 202 15.00 0.34 12.98
N TYR A 203 16.31 0.26 13.08
CA TYR A 203 17.08 0.26 14.33
C TYR A 203 18.48 0.83 14.05
N GLY A 204 19.19 1.25 15.09
CA GLY A 204 20.52 1.85 14.92
C GLY A 204 20.46 3.21 14.20
N GLU A 205 21.54 3.60 13.54
CA GLU A 205 21.62 4.83 12.76
C GLU A 205 20.62 4.81 11.59
N LEU A 206 19.88 5.90 11.44
CA LEU A 206 18.92 6.05 10.35
C LEU A 206 19.64 6.46 9.07
N LYS A 207 19.37 5.77 7.98
CA LYS A 207 19.84 6.19 6.66
C LYS A 207 19.17 7.50 6.26
N GLU A 208 19.89 8.38 5.59
CA GLU A 208 19.39 9.70 5.17
C GLU A 208 18.06 9.60 4.39
N ALA A 209 17.97 8.64 3.47
CA ALA A 209 16.73 8.41 2.71
C ALA A 209 15.54 7.99 3.59
N ASP A 210 15.78 7.17 4.62
CA ASP A 210 14.74 6.75 5.56
C ASP A 210 14.34 7.91 6.47
N ALA A 211 15.31 8.70 6.95
CA ALA A 211 15.06 9.90 7.75
C ALA A 211 14.17 10.88 6.99
N PHE A 212 14.51 11.19 5.74
CA PHE A 212 13.71 12.05 4.88
C PHE A 212 12.29 11.52 4.66
N ASN A 213 12.16 10.24 4.29
CA ASN A 213 10.86 9.61 4.02
C ASN A 213 9.95 9.58 5.25
N TRP A 214 10.49 9.23 6.42
CA TRP A 214 9.71 9.20 7.66
C TRP A 214 9.30 10.58 8.13
N THR A 215 10.21 11.55 8.09
CA THR A 215 9.91 12.94 8.46
C THR A 215 8.78 13.48 7.58
N LYS A 216 8.88 13.31 6.25
CA LYS A 216 7.83 13.75 5.32
C LYS A 216 6.51 13.03 5.53
N LYS A 217 6.53 11.71 5.72
CA LYS A 217 5.33 10.92 5.97
C LYS A 217 4.60 11.39 7.23
N VAL A 218 5.33 11.56 8.34
CA VAL A 218 4.75 11.98 9.62
C VAL A 218 4.28 13.42 9.55
N GLU A 219 5.03 14.34 8.92
CA GLU A 219 4.61 15.73 8.75
C GLU A 219 3.30 15.84 7.97
N ILE A 220 3.18 15.15 6.83
CA ILE A 220 1.97 15.16 6.00
C ILE A 220 0.79 14.54 6.76
N ALA A 221 0.99 13.41 7.41
CA ALA A 221 -0.04 12.76 8.22
C ALA A 221 -0.54 13.69 9.35
N ALA A 222 0.39 14.29 10.08
CA ALA A 222 0.07 15.20 11.17
C ALA A 222 -0.72 16.45 10.71
N ARG A 223 -0.27 17.10 9.63
CA ARG A 223 -0.97 18.29 9.08
C ARG A 223 -2.37 17.97 8.56
N ASN A 224 -2.56 16.79 7.97
CA ASN A 224 -3.84 16.40 7.38
C ASN A 224 -4.79 15.73 8.37
N SER A 225 -4.30 15.35 9.56
CA SER A 225 -5.12 14.68 10.56
C SER A 225 -6.12 15.59 11.25
N GLY A 226 -5.83 16.90 11.34
CA GLY A 226 -6.56 17.82 12.20
C GLY A 226 -6.33 17.59 13.70
N TYR A 227 -5.32 16.79 14.08
CA TYR A 227 -4.96 16.59 15.50
C TYR A 227 -4.42 17.88 16.11
N PRO A 228 -4.87 18.30 17.30
CA PRO A 228 -4.57 19.64 17.83
C PRO A 228 -3.17 19.78 18.43
N PHE A 229 -2.52 18.70 18.84
CA PHE A 229 -1.20 18.70 19.52
C PHE A 229 -1.17 19.50 20.83
N ASP A 230 -2.25 19.46 21.61
CA ASP A 230 -2.41 20.24 22.87
C ASP A 230 -1.39 19.84 23.95
N GLU A 231 -0.81 18.65 23.87
CA GLU A 231 0.25 18.17 24.75
C GLU A 231 1.61 18.85 24.51
N TYR A 232 1.72 19.67 23.46
CA TYR A 232 2.91 20.44 23.12
C TYR A 232 2.66 21.94 23.24
N GLU A 233 3.47 22.65 24.03
CA GLU A 233 3.36 24.11 24.17
C GLU A 233 3.41 24.87 22.83
N ARG A 234 4.17 24.34 21.85
CA ARG A 234 4.29 24.88 20.50
C ARG A 234 3.44 24.13 19.47
N GLY A 235 2.45 23.34 19.92
CA GLY A 235 1.58 22.58 19.06
C GLY A 235 2.36 21.68 18.08
N PHE A 236 1.97 21.71 16.81
CA PHE A 236 2.61 20.90 15.76
C PHE A 236 4.15 21.07 15.68
N GLU A 237 4.68 22.27 15.85
CA GLU A 237 6.13 22.50 15.80
C GLU A 237 6.87 21.84 16.98
N GLY A 238 6.23 21.75 18.14
CA GLY A 238 6.75 20.99 19.28
C GLY A 238 6.78 19.49 19.01
N PHE A 239 5.70 18.95 18.46
CA PHE A 239 5.62 17.56 18.02
C PHE A 239 6.70 17.23 16.97
N ARG A 240 6.82 18.05 15.93
CA ARG A 240 7.82 17.85 14.87
C ARG A 240 9.25 17.83 15.42
N SER A 241 9.57 18.77 16.30
CA SER A 241 10.88 18.84 16.95
C SER A 241 11.19 17.60 17.80
N GLU A 242 10.21 17.11 18.57
CA GLU A 242 10.38 15.90 19.37
C GLU A 242 10.49 14.63 18.48
N PHE A 243 9.71 14.54 17.40
CA PHE A 243 9.82 13.45 16.44
C PHE A 243 11.21 13.40 15.82
N GLU A 244 11.75 14.54 15.39
CA GLU A 244 13.10 14.62 14.85
C GLU A 244 14.14 14.16 15.89
N GLN A 245 14.01 14.59 17.12
CA GLN A 245 14.96 14.25 18.18
C GLN A 245 14.87 12.78 18.62
N ALA A 246 13.66 12.28 18.88
CA ALA A 246 13.44 10.96 19.45
C ALA A 246 13.42 9.85 18.40
N PHE A 247 12.95 10.15 17.19
CA PHE A 247 12.86 9.16 16.12
C PHE A 247 14.04 9.24 15.16
N VAL A 248 14.37 10.42 14.62
CA VAL A 248 15.40 10.55 13.58
C VAL A 248 16.79 10.44 14.18
N ASN A 249 17.06 11.21 15.25
CA ASN A 249 18.40 11.38 15.81
C ASN A 249 18.76 10.40 16.94
N THR A 250 17.85 9.48 17.29
CA THR A 250 18.09 8.53 18.39
C THR A 250 18.26 7.11 17.87
N PRO A 251 19.49 6.54 17.83
CA PRO A 251 19.74 5.19 17.33
C PRO A 251 19.09 4.07 18.16
N ARG A 252 18.72 4.36 19.42
CA ARG A 252 18.14 3.39 20.36
C ARG A 252 16.71 2.97 20.00
N ARG A 253 16.02 3.73 19.16
CA ARG A 253 14.65 3.38 18.76
C ARG A 253 14.62 2.09 17.97
N PHE A 254 13.52 1.37 18.09
CA PHE A 254 13.16 0.24 17.24
C PHE A 254 11.78 0.48 16.62
N THR A 255 11.68 0.36 15.31
CA THR A 255 10.43 0.59 14.58
C THR A 255 10.26 -0.48 13.52
N TYR A 256 9.06 -1.01 13.40
CA TYR A 256 8.70 -1.89 12.29
C TYR A 256 7.25 -1.64 11.87
N THR A 257 6.94 -1.91 10.61
CA THR A 257 5.57 -1.93 10.10
C THR A 257 5.33 -3.28 9.45
N PRO A 258 4.41 -4.12 9.96
CA PRO A 258 4.07 -5.36 9.30
C PRO A 258 3.42 -5.09 7.94
N VAL A 259 3.81 -5.84 6.92
CA VAL A 259 3.04 -5.99 5.70
C VAL A 259 2.46 -7.39 5.66
N ILE A 260 1.15 -7.46 5.50
CA ILE A 260 0.40 -8.70 5.39
C ILE A 260 0.16 -8.95 3.90
N THR A 261 0.57 -10.11 3.43
CA THR A 261 0.26 -10.65 2.10
C THR A 261 -0.74 -11.78 2.27
N CYS A 262 -1.90 -11.67 1.67
CA CYS A 262 -2.94 -12.69 1.73
C CYS A 262 -3.37 -13.06 0.31
N ARG A 263 -3.35 -14.36 -0.02
CA ARG A 263 -3.81 -14.87 -1.31
C ARG A 263 -4.89 -15.93 -1.12
N GLY A 264 -5.80 -16.01 -2.08
CA GLY A 264 -6.80 -17.07 -2.13
C GLY A 264 -7.14 -17.44 -3.57
N ARG A 265 -7.60 -18.66 -3.80
CA ARG A 265 -8.11 -19.14 -5.09
C ARG A 265 -9.62 -18.93 -5.17
N ARG A 266 -10.09 -18.34 -6.26
CA ARG A 266 -11.51 -18.29 -6.56
C ARG A 266 -12.01 -19.72 -6.84
N PRO A 267 -13.13 -20.19 -6.26
CA PRO A 267 -13.74 -21.45 -6.63
C PRO A 267 -14.04 -21.53 -8.14
N ALA A 268 -13.98 -22.76 -8.67
CA ALA A 268 -14.31 -23.05 -10.07
C ALA A 268 -15.81 -22.87 -10.36
#